data_f1c516b1579b191ddd103a0bb6cfc645
#
_entry.id   f1c516b1579b191ddd103a0bb6cfc645
#
_cell.length_a   1.000
_cell.length_b   1.000
_cell.length_c   1.000
_cell.angle_alpha   90.00
_cell.angle_beta   90.00
_cell.angle_gamma   90.00
#
_symmetry.space_group_name_H-M   'P 1'
#
loop_
_entity.id
_entity.type
_entity.pdbx_description
1 polymer ?
#
loop_
_entity_poly.entity_id
_entity_poly.type
_entity_poly.pdbx_seq_one_letter_code
_entity_poly.pdbx_strand_id
1 'polypeptide(L)'
;MLMDGCSKEPLDEIILIEKERLMYESNSDEPYSGEVFTNYYSGEKEYRGRYENGLLIEYSYINKDGSVKEPVNMETLIDSSGLLYGVSRQKPYTGDVFELNKNGDKKYFGSIKGGRQDKLWTYLHPNRQKEKEGTFKDGIKDGKWTFWHSNGQKEKEGTFIDGKEDGEWTYLHSNGEKKKVGNYKNGKSDGKWTYWYDNGREIISFMPELVTIKGGTFRMGSNRGDFHEKPAHTVTVSDFNISKTEVTFEQYDSFCDATSRKRPDDEGSRRDRPVNVTWHDAVAFCDWMSQQTGKKVRLPTEAEWEYAARGGNKSQGYTYSGSNNLDAVGWYYDNSSYEPPRRVGQKQPNELELYDMSGNVWEWCADWYDKNYYSRSPQADPKGPDSGTYRILRGGGRYSLDDICRSANRWYSLDSRNQNVGFRCAQNTK
;
A
#
# COMPACT_ATOMS: atom_id res chain seq x y z
N MET A 1 -43.26 25.61 19.65
CA MET A 1 -43.54 24.23 20.10
C MET A 1 -42.21 23.52 20.19
N LEU A 2 -41.66 23.46 21.39
CA LEU A 2 -40.47 22.72 21.73
C LEU A 2 -40.91 21.24 21.77
N MET A 3 -40.34 20.39 20.92
CA MET A 3 -40.51 18.94 21.06
C MET A 3 -39.59 18.50 22.19
N ASP A 4 -40.14 18.07 23.27
CA ASP A 4 -39.49 17.37 24.36
C ASP A 4 -38.81 16.13 23.78
N GLY A 5 -37.48 16.10 23.88
CA GLY A 5 -36.70 14.88 23.65
C GLY A 5 -37.03 13.89 24.79
N CYS A 6 -37.85 12.90 24.49
CA CYS A 6 -38.09 11.80 25.40
C CYS A 6 -36.75 11.04 25.58
N SER A 7 -36.06 11.30 26.69
CA SER A 7 -34.92 10.48 27.09
C SER A 7 -35.43 9.08 27.36
N LYS A 8 -35.01 8.09 26.55
CA LYS A 8 -35.32 6.68 26.84
C LYS A 8 -34.83 6.33 28.24
N GLU A 9 -35.61 5.60 29.02
CA GLU A 9 -35.14 5.09 30.30
C GLU A 9 -33.93 4.13 30.09
N PRO A 10 -32.95 4.11 31.01
CA PRO A 10 -31.82 3.23 30.93
C PRO A 10 -32.26 1.75 30.87
N LEU A 11 -31.73 0.99 29.93
CA LEU A 11 -31.99 -0.42 29.76
C LEU A 11 -30.94 -1.30 30.46
N ASP A 12 -31.34 -2.51 30.85
CA ASP A 12 -30.38 -3.55 31.21
C ASP A 12 -29.62 -4.01 29.94
N GLU A 13 -28.27 -4.00 29.95
CA GLU A 13 -27.44 -4.37 28.80
C GLU A 13 -27.73 -5.82 28.32
N ILE A 14 -28.26 -6.69 29.20
CA ILE A 14 -28.65 -8.06 28.86
C ILE A 14 -29.81 -8.11 27.84
N ILE A 15 -30.61 -7.05 27.74
CA ILE A 15 -31.74 -6.94 26.78
C ILE A 15 -31.28 -6.55 25.38
N LEU A 16 -30.06 -6.04 25.23
CA LEU A 16 -29.51 -5.65 23.96
C LEU A 16 -28.94 -6.88 23.21
N ILE A 17 -29.18 -6.92 21.90
CA ILE A 17 -28.69 -7.95 20.99
C ILE A 17 -27.59 -7.37 20.11
N GLU A 18 -26.46 -8.03 20.04
CA GLU A 18 -25.38 -7.69 19.10
C GLU A 18 -25.70 -8.24 17.72
N LYS A 19 -25.85 -7.35 16.71
CA LYS A 19 -25.93 -7.69 15.29
C LYS A 19 -24.88 -6.88 14.55
N GLU A 20 -24.02 -7.53 13.77
CA GLU A 20 -22.98 -6.87 12.98
C GLU A 20 -22.13 -5.87 13.79
N ARG A 21 -21.87 -6.17 15.08
CA ARG A 21 -21.08 -5.38 16.04
C ARG A 21 -21.70 -4.08 16.53
N LEU A 22 -22.97 -3.90 16.27
CA LEU A 22 -23.77 -2.85 16.86
C LEU A 22 -24.79 -3.46 17.83
N MET A 23 -25.10 -2.73 18.89
CA MET A 23 -26.09 -3.16 19.86
C MET A 23 -27.49 -2.67 19.47
N TYR A 24 -28.49 -3.55 19.58
CA TYR A 24 -29.88 -3.32 19.23
C TYR A 24 -30.78 -3.73 20.39
N GLU A 25 -31.92 -3.09 20.54
CA GLU A 25 -33.01 -3.65 21.34
C GLU A 25 -33.52 -4.95 20.67
N SER A 26 -33.96 -5.93 21.45
CA SER A 26 -34.33 -7.27 20.99
C SER A 26 -35.36 -7.30 19.86
N ASN A 27 -36.14 -6.25 19.68
CA ASN A 27 -37.21 -6.12 18.66
C ASN A 27 -37.03 -4.90 17.73
N SER A 28 -35.81 -4.36 17.63
CA SER A 28 -35.49 -3.19 16.79
C SER A 28 -34.53 -3.54 15.66
N ASP A 29 -34.76 -2.92 14.50
CA ASP A 29 -33.84 -2.96 13.36
C ASP A 29 -32.92 -1.72 13.33
N GLU A 30 -33.13 -0.74 14.25
CA GLU A 30 -32.27 0.41 14.41
C GLU A 30 -31.27 0.20 15.55
N PRO A 31 -29.98 0.60 15.37
CA PRO A 31 -28.98 0.53 16.42
C PRO A 31 -29.40 1.32 17.66
N TYR A 32 -29.16 0.74 18.84
CA TYR A 32 -29.55 1.35 20.09
C TYR A 32 -28.80 2.64 20.40
N SER A 33 -29.53 3.66 20.87
CA SER A 33 -28.95 4.87 21.44
C SER A 33 -29.61 5.15 22.79
N GLY A 34 -28.84 5.11 23.86
CA GLY A 34 -29.34 5.31 25.22
C GLY A 34 -28.40 4.81 26.31
N GLU A 35 -28.82 4.91 27.54
CA GLU A 35 -28.09 4.39 28.69
C GLU A 35 -28.44 2.91 28.95
N VAL A 36 -27.47 2.12 29.38
CA VAL A 36 -27.61 0.74 29.79
C VAL A 36 -26.98 0.53 31.16
N PHE A 37 -27.35 -0.55 31.83
CA PHE A 37 -26.72 -0.99 33.05
C PHE A 37 -26.72 -2.50 33.15
N THR A 38 -25.78 -3.03 33.93
CA THR A 38 -25.82 -4.41 34.43
C THR A 38 -25.90 -4.39 35.94
N ASN A 39 -26.40 -5.49 36.53
CA ASN A 39 -26.57 -5.58 37.97
C ASN A 39 -25.63 -6.64 38.55
N TYR A 40 -25.19 -6.43 39.79
CA TYR A 40 -24.67 -7.51 40.62
C TYR A 40 -25.75 -8.58 40.84
N TYR A 41 -25.35 -9.79 41.20
CA TYR A 41 -26.28 -10.86 41.54
C TYR A 41 -27.23 -10.47 42.72
N SER A 42 -26.83 -9.48 43.53
CA SER A 42 -27.60 -8.87 44.61
C SER A 42 -28.64 -7.84 44.15
N GLY A 43 -28.68 -7.51 42.84
CA GLY A 43 -29.63 -6.55 42.25
C GLY A 43 -29.14 -5.13 42.20
N GLU A 44 -28.01 -4.74 42.83
CA GLU A 44 -27.43 -3.42 42.67
C GLU A 44 -26.71 -3.27 41.34
N LYS A 45 -26.69 -2.04 40.78
CA LYS A 45 -26.02 -1.75 39.51
C LYS A 45 -24.51 -2.00 39.63
N GLU A 46 -23.96 -2.81 38.72
CA GLU A 46 -22.50 -3.08 38.62
C GLU A 46 -21.83 -2.22 37.57
N TYR A 47 -22.56 -1.90 36.51
CA TYR A 47 -22.04 -1.22 35.34
C TYR A 47 -23.09 -0.25 34.80
N ARG A 48 -22.64 0.93 34.31
CA ARG A 48 -23.46 1.85 33.54
C ARG A 48 -22.70 2.23 32.28
N GLY A 49 -23.36 2.17 31.13
CA GLY A 49 -22.83 2.56 29.85
C GLY A 49 -23.80 3.39 29.07
N ARG A 50 -23.30 4.14 28.09
CA ARG A 50 -24.09 4.87 27.11
C ARG A 50 -23.71 4.46 25.70
N TYR A 51 -24.69 4.08 24.92
CA TYR A 51 -24.56 3.75 23.51
C TYR A 51 -25.08 4.89 22.65
N GLU A 52 -24.44 5.11 21.50
CA GLU A 52 -24.92 5.98 20.43
C GLU A 52 -24.80 5.22 19.10
N ASN A 53 -25.92 5.09 18.39
CA ASN A 53 -26.01 4.30 17.16
C ASN A 53 -25.41 2.88 17.30
N GLY A 54 -25.71 2.20 18.39
CA GLY A 54 -25.23 0.86 18.71
C GLY A 54 -23.79 0.76 19.18
N LEU A 55 -23.06 1.86 19.26
CA LEU A 55 -21.67 1.91 19.72
C LEU A 55 -21.58 2.41 21.15
N LEU A 56 -20.79 1.73 21.98
CA LEU A 56 -20.50 2.15 23.37
C LEU A 56 -19.61 3.40 23.34
N ILE A 57 -20.10 4.52 23.89
CA ILE A 57 -19.38 5.81 23.91
C ILE A 57 -18.94 6.24 25.31
N GLU A 58 -19.58 5.75 26.36
CA GLU A 58 -19.22 6.05 27.75
C GLU A 58 -19.61 4.89 28.65
N TYR A 59 -18.83 4.62 29.69
CA TYR A 59 -19.15 3.62 30.71
C TYR A 59 -18.44 3.88 32.02
N SER A 60 -18.95 3.29 33.11
CA SER A 60 -18.30 3.23 34.41
C SER A 60 -18.74 2.01 35.21
N TYR A 61 -17.85 1.46 36.02
CA TYR A 61 -18.21 0.46 37.02
C TYR A 61 -18.72 1.18 38.30
N ILE A 62 -19.66 0.51 38.97
CA ILE A 62 -20.35 1.05 40.11
C ILE A 62 -20.09 0.12 41.32
N ASN A 63 -19.81 0.71 42.49
CA ASN A 63 -19.74 -0.04 43.74
C ASN A 63 -21.15 -0.46 44.20
N LYS A 64 -21.24 -1.41 45.12
CA LYS A 64 -22.52 -1.87 45.66
C LYS A 64 -23.31 -0.78 46.37
N ASP A 65 -22.65 0.27 46.84
CA ASP A 65 -23.29 1.46 47.46
C ASP A 65 -23.78 2.50 46.45
N GLY A 66 -23.64 2.20 45.16
CA GLY A 66 -24.03 3.11 44.07
C GLY A 66 -23.00 4.15 43.71
N SER A 67 -21.87 4.24 44.37
CA SER A 67 -20.77 5.15 44.00
C SER A 67 -20.00 4.62 42.79
N VAL A 68 -19.46 5.52 41.96
CA VAL A 68 -18.57 5.12 40.84
C VAL A 68 -17.26 4.58 41.41
N LYS A 69 -16.79 3.44 40.91
CA LYS A 69 -15.46 2.89 41.25
C LYS A 69 -14.38 3.84 40.74
N GLU A 70 -13.56 4.33 41.63
CA GLU A 70 -12.42 5.16 41.27
C GLU A 70 -11.41 4.34 40.40
N PRO A 71 -10.88 4.93 39.33
CA PRO A 71 -9.87 4.30 38.51
C PRO A 71 -8.59 3.98 39.30
N VAL A 72 -7.98 2.83 39.02
CA VAL A 72 -6.74 2.37 39.65
C VAL A 72 -5.57 2.58 38.70
N ASN A 73 -4.41 3.05 39.23
CA ASN A 73 -3.18 3.10 38.44
C ASN A 73 -2.75 1.69 38.04
N MET A 74 -2.60 1.43 36.75
CA MET A 74 -2.18 0.13 36.20
C MET A 74 -0.87 -0.40 36.80
N GLU A 75 0.07 0.49 37.12
CA GLU A 75 1.35 0.13 37.75
C GLU A 75 1.18 -0.55 39.13
N THR A 76 0.03 -0.34 39.78
CA THR A 76 -0.26 -0.98 41.09
C THR A 76 -0.89 -2.36 40.94
N LEU A 77 -1.25 -2.78 39.72
CA LEU A 77 -1.78 -4.11 39.45
C LEU A 77 -0.64 -5.12 39.19
N ILE A 78 -0.88 -6.35 39.56
CA ILE A 78 0.11 -7.43 39.47
C ILE A 78 -0.28 -8.35 38.32
N ASP A 79 0.60 -8.48 37.30
CA ASP A 79 0.43 -9.46 36.24
C ASP A 79 0.81 -10.88 36.80
N SER A 80 -0.09 -11.80 36.65
CA SER A 80 0.14 -13.21 36.96
C SER A 80 -0.50 -14.08 35.87
N SER A 81 0.33 -14.78 35.12
CA SER A 81 -0.11 -15.68 34.03
C SER A 81 -0.99 -14.97 32.94
N GLY A 82 -0.69 -13.70 32.64
CA GLY A 82 -1.40 -12.89 31.65
C GLY A 82 -2.75 -12.34 32.15
N LEU A 83 -3.00 -12.36 33.44
CA LEU A 83 -4.14 -11.71 34.09
C LEU A 83 -3.67 -10.70 35.12
N LEU A 84 -4.37 -9.57 35.20
CA LEU A 84 -4.10 -8.50 36.16
C LEU A 84 -4.88 -8.75 37.46
N TYR A 85 -4.19 -8.58 38.58
CA TYR A 85 -4.73 -8.75 39.94
C TYR A 85 -4.50 -7.49 40.76
N GLY A 86 -5.43 -7.18 41.64
CA GLY A 86 -5.17 -6.23 42.71
C GLY A 86 -4.17 -6.78 43.75
N VAL A 87 -3.74 -5.95 44.67
CA VAL A 87 -2.72 -6.26 45.70
C VAL A 87 -3.05 -7.51 46.50
N SER A 88 -4.32 -7.82 46.72
CA SER A 88 -4.75 -9.01 47.46
C SER A 88 -4.55 -10.33 46.71
N ARG A 89 -4.35 -10.32 45.41
CA ARG A 89 -4.21 -11.47 44.48
C ARG A 89 -5.30 -12.56 44.60
N GLN A 90 -6.42 -12.27 45.27
CA GLN A 90 -7.48 -13.27 45.51
C GLN A 90 -8.29 -13.59 44.27
N LYS A 91 -8.53 -12.58 43.42
CA LYS A 91 -9.24 -12.74 42.14
C LYS A 91 -8.72 -11.73 41.13
N PRO A 92 -8.84 -12.01 39.79
CA PRO A 92 -8.49 -11.05 38.75
C PRO A 92 -9.23 -9.73 38.91
N TYR A 93 -8.53 -8.63 38.65
CA TYR A 93 -9.06 -7.28 38.83
C TYR A 93 -10.21 -7.00 37.85
N THR A 94 -11.20 -6.27 38.33
CA THR A 94 -12.30 -5.71 37.54
C THR A 94 -12.56 -4.27 37.98
N GLY A 95 -12.48 -3.31 37.07
CA GLY A 95 -12.68 -1.90 37.34
C GLY A 95 -11.92 -1.03 36.36
N ASP A 96 -12.08 0.27 36.52
CA ASP A 96 -11.41 1.26 35.68
C ASP A 96 -9.95 1.43 36.11
N VAL A 97 -9.10 1.73 35.12
CA VAL A 97 -7.66 1.85 35.32
C VAL A 97 -7.10 3.01 34.48
N PHE A 98 -5.94 3.50 34.89
CA PHE A 98 -5.16 4.48 34.13
C PHE A 98 -3.65 4.21 34.29
N GLU A 99 -2.84 4.77 33.41
CA GLU A 99 -1.39 4.87 33.56
C GLU A 99 -0.96 6.31 33.36
N LEU A 100 0.01 6.77 34.13
CA LEU A 100 0.59 8.09 34.03
C LEU A 100 1.89 8.03 33.22
N ASN A 101 2.20 9.09 32.49
CA ASN A 101 3.51 9.30 31.91
C ASN A 101 4.48 9.85 32.98
N LYS A 102 5.77 10.00 32.64
CA LYS A 102 6.80 10.54 33.56
C LYS A 102 6.52 11.94 34.10
N ASN A 103 5.62 12.69 33.46
CA ASN A 103 5.22 14.05 33.86
C ASN A 103 3.96 14.07 34.72
N GLY A 104 3.39 12.89 35.06
CA GLY A 104 2.17 12.78 35.84
C GLY A 104 0.87 12.94 35.06
N ASP A 105 0.92 13.10 33.74
CA ASP A 105 -0.27 13.15 32.90
C ASP A 105 -0.74 11.74 32.52
N LYS A 106 -2.06 11.57 32.30
CA LYS A 106 -2.60 10.28 31.83
C LYS A 106 -2.00 9.93 30.46
N LYS A 107 -1.43 8.72 30.39
CA LYS A 107 -0.93 8.12 29.15
C LYS A 107 -2.03 7.33 28.43
N TYR A 108 -2.79 6.58 29.22
CA TYR A 108 -4.00 5.89 28.79
C TYR A 108 -4.93 5.62 29.96
N PHE A 109 -6.18 5.30 29.66
CA PHE A 109 -7.18 4.84 30.62
C PHE A 109 -8.20 3.93 29.91
N GLY A 110 -8.85 3.08 30.70
CA GLY A 110 -9.82 2.11 30.21
C GLY A 110 -10.31 1.21 31.31
N SER A 111 -10.87 0.07 30.96
CA SER A 111 -11.38 -0.91 31.92
C SER A 111 -10.72 -2.25 31.81
N ILE A 112 -10.65 -2.92 32.94
CA ILE A 112 -10.27 -4.32 33.11
C ILE A 112 -11.48 -5.11 33.58
N LYS A 113 -11.72 -6.27 32.97
CA LYS A 113 -12.71 -7.25 33.43
C LYS A 113 -12.04 -8.61 33.56
N GLY A 114 -12.12 -9.20 34.74
CA GLY A 114 -11.47 -10.49 34.97
C GLY A 114 -9.97 -10.51 34.68
N GLY A 115 -9.27 -9.42 34.94
CA GLY A 115 -7.83 -9.26 34.74
C GLY A 115 -7.40 -8.92 33.30
N ARG A 116 -8.32 -8.71 32.37
CA ARG A 116 -8.02 -8.39 30.95
C ARG A 116 -8.63 -7.07 30.54
N GLN A 117 -8.03 -6.42 29.55
CA GLN A 117 -8.61 -5.22 28.93
C GLN A 117 -10.01 -5.53 28.38
N ASP A 118 -10.97 -4.68 28.70
CA ASP A 118 -12.36 -4.83 28.28
C ASP A 118 -12.98 -3.44 28.05
N LYS A 119 -13.99 -3.36 27.18
CA LYS A 119 -14.69 -2.12 26.84
C LYS A 119 -13.80 -1.05 26.20
N LEU A 120 -14.11 0.23 26.36
CA LEU A 120 -13.44 1.35 25.71
C LEU A 120 -12.08 1.65 26.37
N TRP A 121 -11.07 1.87 25.53
CA TRP A 121 -9.74 2.32 25.94
C TRP A 121 -9.32 3.54 25.15
N THR A 122 -8.83 4.55 25.86
CA THR A 122 -8.32 5.80 25.29
C THR A 122 -6.84 5.95 25.63
N TYR A 123 -6.03 6.24 24.62
CA TYR A 123 -4.60 6.52 24.72
C TYR A 123 -4.36 7.98 24.35
N LEU A 124 -3.41 8.63 25.01
CA LEU A 124 -3.12 10.04 24.84
C LEU A 124 -1.68 10.26 24.38
N HIS A 125 -1.52 11.22 23.47
CA HIS A 125 -0.22 11.80 23.14
C HIS A 125 0.38 12.56 24.33
N PRO A 126 1.70 12.86 24.35
CA PRO A 126 2.32 13.68 25.38
C PRO A 126 1.71 15.09 25.53
N ASN A 127 1.07 15.61 24.51
CA ASN A 127 0.34 16.88 24.52
C ASN A 127 -1.11 16.77 25.03
N ARG A 128 -1.49 15.61 25.61
CA ARG A 128 -2.81 15.28 26.16
C ARG A 128 -3.94 15.14 25.13
N GLN A 129 -3.66 15.23 23.83
CA GLN A 129 -4.65 14.93 22.80
C GLN A 129 -4.77 13.42 22.62
N LYS A 130 -5.92 12.95 22.15
CA LYS A 130 -6.11 11.53 21.85
C LYS A 130 -5.07 11.05 20.83
N GLU A 131 -4.46 9.88 21.09
CA GLU A 131 -3.60 9.14 20.18
C GLU A 131 -4.38 8.05 19.46
N LYS A 132 -5.12 7.26 20.24
CA LYS A 132 -6.00 6.20 19.71
C LYS A 132 -7.08 5.85 20.72
N GLU A 133 -8.21 5.38 20.22
CA GLU A 133 -9.34 4.96 21.02
C GLU A 133 -10.06 3.79 20.36
N GLY A 134 -10.53 2.85 21.14
CA GLY A 134 -11.31 1.71 20.65
C GLY A 134 -11.60 0.70 21.73
N THR A 135 -12.36 -0.31 21.39
CA THR A 135 -12.82 -1.32 22.34
C THR A 135 -11.90 -2.56 22.37
N PHE A 136 -11.83 -3.16 23.55
CA PHE A 136 -11.30 -4.50 23.76
C PHE A 136 -12.41 -5.43 24.24
N LYS A 137 -12.28 -6.71 23.92
CA LYS A 137 -13.06 -7.81 24.42
C LYS A 137 -12.09 -8.92 24.86
N ASP A 138 -12.11 -9.25 26.15
CA ASP A 138 -11.21 -10.26 26.74
C ASP A 138 -9.71 -10.05 26.43
N GLY A 139 -9.26 -8.77 26.36
CA GLY A 139 -7.87 -8.39 26.09
C GLY A 139 -7.51 -8.29 24.61
N ILE A 140 -8.47 -8.52 23.70
CA ILE A 140 -8.26 -8.49 22.25
C ILE A 140 -9.01 -7.28 21.67
N LYS A 141 -8.37 -6.56 20.75
CA LYS A 141 -9.05 -5.45 20.03
C LYS A 141 -10.26 -5.98 19.28
N ASP A 142 -11.42 -5.34 19.52
CA ASP A 142 -12.68 -5.72 18.91
C ASP A 142 -13.56 -4.48 18.69
N GLY A 143 -14.21 -4.35 17.53
CA GLY A 143 -15.02 -3.18 17.18
C GLY A 143 -14.23 -2.03 16.56
N LYS A 144 -14.84 -0.85 16.55
CA LYS A 144 -14.29 0.35 15.89
C LYS A 144 -13.09 0.89 16.67
N TRP A 145 -12.03 1.25 15.92
CA TRP A 145 -10.85 1.95 16.42
C TRP A 145 -10.60 3.21 15.62
N THR A 146 -10.25 4.29 16.31
CA THR A 146 -9.85 5.56 15.72
C THR A 146 -8.48 5.95 16.25
N PHE A 147 -7.64 6.48 15.38
CA PHE A 147 -6.29 6.96 15.67
C PHE A 147 -6.17 8.42 15.27
N TRP A 148 -5.38 9.20 15.98
CA TRP A 148 -5.19 10.63 15.73
C TRP A 148 -3.72 11.00 15.65
N HIS A 149 -3.42 11.93 14.78
CA HIS A 149 -2.15 12.64 14.77
C HIS A 149 -1.98 13.50 16.02
N SER A 150 -0.74 13.86 16.37
CA SER A 150 -0.47 14.72 17.52
C SER A 150 -1.04 16.14 17.42
N ASN A 151 -1.51 16.56 16.25
CA ASN A 151 -2.23 17.82 16.04
C ASN A 151 -3.74 17.71 16.27
N GLY A 152 -4.25 16.53 16.69
CA GLY A 152 -5.64 16.27 16.97
C GLY A 152 -6.51 15.89 15.78
N GLN A 153 -5.98 15.93 14.56
CA GLN A 153 -6.68 15.45 13.37
C GLN A 153 -6.66 13.91 13.33
N LYS A 154 -7.73 13.30 12.84
CA LYS A 154 -7.75 11.84 12.66
C LYS A 154 -6.62 11.40 11.72
N GLU A 155 -5.96 10.28 12.05
CA GLU A 155 -4.95 9.61 11.25
C GLU A 155 -5.53 8.44 10.48
N LYS A 156 -6.29 7.59 11.17
CA LYS A 156 -7.00 6.44 10.57
C LYS A 156 -8.14 5.97 11.43
N GLU A 157 -9.11 5.31 10.81
CA GLU A 157 -10.19 4.61 11.52
C GLU A 157 -10.62 3.36 10.75
N GLY A 158 -11.15 2.39 11.48
CA GLY A 158 -11.65 1.13 10.93
C GLY A 158 -12.05 0.17 12.04
N THR A 159 -12.32 -1.07 11.69
CA THR A 159 -12.82 -2.09 12.61
C THR A 159 -11.78 -3.19 12.81
N PHE A 160 -11.66 -3.66 14.06
CA PHE A 160 -10.95 -4.89 14.40
C PHE A 160 -11.96 -6.01 14.68
N ILE A 161 -11.63 -7.23 14.23
CA ILE A 161 -12.31 -8.48 14.53
C ILE A 161 -11.27 -9.45 15.10
N ASP A 162 -11.45 -9.92 16.34
CA ASP A 162 -10.51 -10.83 16.98
C ASP A 162 -9.04 -10.37 16.86
N GLY A 163 -8.81 -9.07 17.07
CA GLY A 163 -7.50 -8.44 17.02
C GLY A 163 -6.92 -8.15 15.63
N LYS A 164 -7.66 -8.46 14.56
CA LYS A 164 -7.24 -8.23 13.16
C LYS A 164 -8.06 -7.15 12.51
N GLU A 165 -7.43 -6.36 11.66
CA GLU A 165 -8.14 -5.38 10.83
C GLU A 165 -9.12 -6.10 9.90
N ASP A 166 -10.38 -5.60 9.85
CA ASP A 166 -11.46 -6.19 9.03
C ASP A 166 -12.43 -5.08 8.57
N GLY A 167 -13.01 -5.23 7.36
CA GLY A 167 -13.86 -4.21 6.76
C GLY A 167 -13.12 -2.99 6.25
N GLU A 168 -13.85 -1.91 6.02
CA GLU A 168 -13.32 -0.67 5.47
C GLU A 168 -12.42 0.07 6.47
N TRP A 169 -11.27 0.52 5.98
CA TRP A 169 -10.34 1.38 6.69
C TRP A 169 -10.09 2.66 5.93
N THR A 170 -10.23 3.77 6.63
CA THR A 170 -9.93 5.12 6.13
C THR A 170 -8.67 5.64 6.79
N TYR A 171 -7.74 6.13 6.00
CA TYR A 171 -6.52 6.83 6.44
C TYR A 171 -6.58 8.28 5.98
N LEU A 172 -6.10 9.20 6.80
CA LEU A 172 -6.11 10.63 6.52
C LEU A 172 -4.70 11.21 6.63
N HIS A 173 -4.45 12.28 5.89
CA HIS A 173 -3.27 13.12 6.04
C HIS A 173 -3.39 13.97 7.31
N SER A 174 -2.27 14.55 7.78
CA SER A 174 -2.24 15.38 8.98
C SER A 174 -3.05 16.69 8.85
N ASN A 175 -3.50 17.06 7.65
CA ASN A 175 -4.42 18.16 7.40
C ASN A 175 -5.91 17.74 7.42
N GLY A 176 -6.20 16.44 7.65
CA GLY A 176 -7.55 15.90 7.72
C GLY A 176 -8.13 15.41 6.39
N GLU A 177 -7.46 15.66 5.25
CA GLU A 177 -7.87 15.13 3.94
C GLU A 177 -7.63 13.62 3.86
N LYS A 178 -8.47 12.91 3.08
CA LYS A 178 -8.30 11.48 2.85
C LYS A 178 -6.92 11.19 2.26
N LYS A 179 -6.27 10.14 2.74
CA LYS A 179 -5.00 9.61 2.22
C LYS A 179 -5.22 8.31 1.45
N LYS A 180 -5.95 7.37 2.03
CA LYS A 180 -6.35 6.13 1.35
C LYS A 180 -7.58 5.51 2.03
N VAL A 181 -8.39 4.80 1.24
CA VAL A 181 -9.54 4.01 1.72
C VAL A 181 -9.55 2.66 1.02
N GLY A 182 -9.83 1.61 1.75
CA GLY A 182 -9.93 0.25 1.22
C GLY A 182 -10.28 -0.74 2.30
N ASN A 183 -10.36 -2.01 1.95
CA ASN A 183 -10.81 -3.05 2.86
C ASN A 183 -9.65 -3.93 3.34
N TYR A 184 -9.79 -4.42 4.56
CA TYR A 184 -9.05 -5.54 5.11
C TYR A 184 -9.97 -6.73 5.33
N LYS A 185 -9.40 -7.93 5.25
CA LYS A 185 -10.04 -9.17 5.66
C LYS A 185 -9.04 -10.02 6.44
N ASN A 186 -9.35 -10.28 7.70
CA ASN A 186 -8.45 -11.02 8.61
C ASN A 186 -7.03 -10.41 8.70
N GLY A 187 -6.90 -9.08 8.72
CA GLY A 187 -5.63 -8.35 8.82
C GLY A 187 -4.82 -8.27 7.52
N LYS A 188 -5.39 -8.71 6.40
CA LYS A 188 -4.77 -8.60 5.07
C LYS A 188 -5.58 -7.66 4.18
N SER A 189 -4.88 -6.86 3.38
CA SER A 189 -5.53 -6.02 2.37
C SER A 189 -6.43 -6.87 1.46
N ASP A 190 -7.66 -6.42 1.25
CA ASP A 190 -8.68 -7.11 0.46
C ASP A 190 -9.29 -6.15 -0.56
N GLY A 191 -9.22 -6.52 -1.84
CA GLY A 191 -9.77 -5.73 -2.94
C GLY A 191 -9.02 -4.43 -3.25
N LYS A 192 -9.72 -3.52 -3.92
CA LYS A 192 -9.19 -2.25 -4.44
C LYS A 192 -9.06 -1.22 -3.32
N TRP A 193 -7.94 -0.49 -3.32
CA TRP A 193 -7.71 0.69 -2.50
C TRP A 193 -7.78 1.94 -3.35
N THR A 194 -8.37 3.03 -2.83
CA THR A 194 -8.36 4.36 -3.44
C THR A 194 -7.43 5.26 -2.65
N TYR A 195 -6.67 6.08 -3.33
CA TYR A 195 -5.64 6.96 -2.75
C TYR A 195 -5.89 8.41 -3.11
N TRP A 196 -5.49 9.35 -2.26
CA TRP A 196 -5.60 10.79 -2.47
C TRP A 196 -4.30 11.50 -2.10
N TYR A 197 -4.00 12.58 -2.80
CA TYR A 197 -2.98 13.55 -2.40
C TYR A 197 -3.44 14.33 -1.17
N ASP A 198 -2.48 15.01 -0.51
CA ASP A 198 -2.75 15.88 0.65
C ASP A 198 -3.62 17.11 0.33
N ASN A 199 -3.79 17.45 -0.95
CA ASN A 199 -4.71 18.49 -1.44
C ASN A 199 -6.13 17.96 -1.74
N GLY A 200 -6.47 16.74 -1.34
CA GLY A 200 -7.78 16.09 -1.53
C GLY A 200 -8.04 15.56 -2.94
N ARG A 201 -7.10 15.72 -3.90
CA ARG A 201 -7.27 15.17 -5.26
C ARG A 201 -7.07 13.66 -5.24
N GLU A 202 -8.02 12.91 -5.79
CA GLU A 202 -7.88 11.45 -5.95
C GLU A 202 -6.74 11.09 -6.88
N ILE A 203 -5.94 10.11 -6.49
CA ILE A 203 -4.88 9.54 -7.31
C ILE A 203 -5.52 8.51 -8.26
N ILE A 204 -6.10 8.99 -9.35
CA ILE A 204 -6.83 8.15 -10.32
C ILE A 204 -5.86 7.30 -11.16
N SER A 205 -4.58 7.68 -11.25
CA SER A 205 -3.60 7.12 -12.19
C SER A 205 -2.29 6.71 -11.52
N PHE A 206 -2.34 5.85 -10.52
CA PHE A 206 -1.10 5.20 -10.05
C PHE A 206 -0.70 4.00 -10.92
N MET A 207 -1.54 3.61 -11.87
CA MET A 207 -1.29 2.47 -12.76
C MET A 207 -0.72 2.96 -14.09
N PRO A 208 0.41 2.39 -14.53
CA PRO A 208 0.86 2.59 -15.90
C PRO A 208 -0.21 2.14 -16.90
N GLU A 209 -0.44 2.95 -17.94
CA GLU A 209 -1.28 2.53 -19.07
C GLU A 209 -0.63 1.34 -19.77
N LEU A 210 -1.37 0.24 -19.92
CA LEU A 210 -0.87 -0.99 -20.56
C LEU A 210 -1.38 -1.11 -21.99
N VAL A 211 -0.48 -1.45 -22.91
CA VAL A 211 -0.77 -1.78 -24.30
C VAL A 211 -0.71 -3.30 -24.46
N THR A 212 -1.73 -3.88 -25.09
CA THR A 212 -1.76 -5.31 -25.40
C THR A 212 -0.92 -5.59 -26.66
N ILE A 213 0.10 -6.39 -26.50
CA ILE A 213 1.01 -6.82 -27.58
C ILE A 213 0.62 -8.22 -28.02
N LYS A 214 0.26 -8.34 -29.29
CA LYS A 214 0.12 -9.64 -29.91
C LYS A 214 1.49 -10.28 -30.11
N GLY A 215 1.65 -11.46 -29.57
CA GLY A 215 2.88 -12.24 -29.68
C GLY A 215 3.20 -12.59 -31.13
N GLY A 216 4.41 -13.07 -31.34
CA GLY A 216 4.89 -13.43 -32.67
C GLY A 216 6.36 -13.82 -32.66
N THR A 217 6.87 -14.15 -33.85
CA THR A 217 8.25 -14.58 -34.05
C THR A 217 9.07 -13.45 -34.66
N PHE A 218 10.25 -13.21 -34.10
CA PHE A 218 11.16 -12.16 -34.59
C PHE A 218 12.62 -12.59 -34.51
N ARG A 219 13.50 -11.81 -35.08
CA ARG A 219 14.93 -11.95 -34.97
C ARG A 219 15.48 -11.10 -33.85
N MET A 220 15.78 -11.72 -32.71
CA MET A 220 16.35 -11.07 -31.52
C MET A 220 17.85 -10.88 -31.68
N GLY A 221 18.37 -9.72 -31.22
CA GLY A 221 19.76 -9.35 -31.30
C GLY A 221 20.20 -8.83 -32.66
N SER A 222 21.51 -8.70 -32.90
CA SER A 222 22.11 -8.19 -34.14
C SER A 222 23.48 -8.80 -34.40
N ASN A 223 23.72 -9.28 -35.62
CA ASN A 223 25.06 -9.76 -36.02
C ASN A 223 25.99 -8.60 -36.41
N ARG A 224 25.47 -7.38 -36.58
CA ARG A 224 26.22 -6.15 -36.93
C ARG A 224 26.46 -5.23 -35.72
N GLY A 225 25.81 -5.48 -34.59
CA GLY A 225 25.94 -4.71 -33.34
C GLY A 225 27.11 -5.20 -32.49
N ASP A 226 27.05 -4.85 -31.20
CA ASP A 226 28.02 -5.21 -30.20
C ASP A 226 28.09 -6.74 -30.00
N PHE A 227 29.16 -7.21 -29.37
CA PHE A 227 29.34 -8.64 -29.08
C PHE A 227 28.24 -9.19 -28.14
N HIS A 228 27.67 -8.36 -27.29
CA HIS A 228 26.57 -8.73 -26.41
C HIS A 228 25.26 -9.06 -27.16
N GLU A 229 25.10 -8.55 -28.39
CA GLU A 229 23.92 -8.73 -29.22
C GLU A 229 23.97 -10.01 -30.07
N LYS A 230 25.09 -10.72 -30.04
CA LYS A 230 25.38 -11.88 -30.92
C LYS A 230 25.23 -13.23 -30.22
N PRO A 231 24.85 -14.27 -30.98
CA PRO A 231 24.35 -14.25 -32.36
C PRO A 231 22.89 -13.74 -32.41
N ALA A 232 22.51 -13.09 -33.51
CA ALA A 232 21.11 -12.85 -33.77
C ALA A 232 20.42 -14.21 -34.00
N HIS A 233 19.30 -14.43 -33.28
CA HIS A 233 18.59 -15.71 -33.25
C HIS A 233 17.08 -15.54 -33.34
N THR A 234 16.37 -16.63 -33.65
CA THR A 234 14.90 -16.58 -33.76
C THR A 234 14.26 -16.80 -32.42
N VAL A 235 13.35 -15.88 -32.02
CA VAL A 235 12.59 -15.96 -30.79
C VAL A 235 11.10 -15.77 -31.09
N THR A 236 10.27 -16.52 -30.39
CA THR A 236 8.80 -16.37 -30.39
C THR A 236 8.36 -15.94 -29.00
N VAL A 237 7.58 -14.87 -28.90
CA VAL A 237 6.97 -14.40 -27.64
C VAL A 237 5.46 -14.61 -27.70
N SER A 238 4.89 -14.99 -26.56
CA SER A 238 3.44 -15.10 -26.38
C SER A 238 2.79 -13.70 -26.27
N ASP A 239 1.44 -13.63 -26.30
CA ASP A 239 0.70 -12.41 -26.06
C ASP A 239 1.00 -11.88 -24.63
N PHE A 240 1.26 -10.59 -24.49
CA PHE A 240 1.49 -9.91 -23.21
C PHE A 240 1.01 -8.47 -23.25
N ASN A 241 0.88 -7.84 -22.07
CA ASN A 241 0.69 -6.41 -21.95
C ASN A 241 2.00 -5.77 -21.50
N ILE A 242 2.27 -4.54 -21.94
CA ILE A 242 3.45 -3.76 -21.51
C ILE A 242 3.03 -2.31 -21.29
N SER A 243 3.64 -1.62 -20.33
CA SER A 243 3.33 -0.21 -20.11
C SER A 243 3.78 0.66 -21.28
N LYS A 244 2.90 1.60 -21.64
CA LYS A 244 3.04 2.51 -22.78
C LYS A 244 4.30 3.36 -22.68
N THR A 245 4.67 3.74 -21.47
CA THR A 245 5.85 4.53 -21.10
C THR A 245 6.61 3.84 -19.99
N GLU A 246 7.77 4.38 -19.62
CA GLU A 246 8.42 4.05 -18.35
C GLU A 246 7.51 4.41 -17.16
N VAL A 247 7.69 3.76 -16.01
CA VAL A 247 7.01 4.10 -14.77
C VAL A 247 7.50 5.45 -14.28
N THR A 248 6.55 6.35 -13.98
CA THR A 248 6.85 7.71 -13.55
C THR A 248 7.06 7.83 -12.04
N PHE A 249 7.67 8.93 -11.60
CA PHE A 249 7.74 9.26 -10.18
C PHE A 249 6.35 9.33 -9.53
N GLU A 250 5.35 9.93 -10.17
CA GLU A 250 3.99 10.02 -9.62
C GLU A 250 3.39 8.64 -9.36
N GLN A 251 3.59 7.69 -10.28
CA GLN A 251 3.13 6.32 -10.13
C GLN A 251 3.90 5.59 -9.01
N TYR A 252 5.21 5.77 -8.96
CA TYR A 252 6.06 5.13 -7.96
C TYR A 252 5.87 5.73 -6.56
N ASP A 253 5.65 7.04 -6.43
CA ASP A 253 5.34 7.71 -5.17
C ASP A 253 4.05 7.15 -4.54
N SER A 254 3.05 6.81 -5.37
CA SER A 254 1.83 6.15 -4.90
C SER A 254 2.12 4.78 -4.26
N PHE A 255 3.06 4.03 -4.79
CA PHE A 255 3.56 2.79 -4.19
C PHE A 255 4.30 3.05 -2.87
N CYS A 256 5.17 4.06 -2.83
CA CYS A 256 5.89 4.43 -1.61
C CYS A 256 4.91 4.80 -0.49
N ASP A 257 3.89 5.62 -0.80
CA ASP A 257 2.87 6.03 0.16
C ASP A 257 2.03 4.84 0.66
N ALA A 258 1.64 3.95 -0.25
CA ALA A 258 0.86 2.77 0.08
C ALA A 258 1.62 1.78 0.97
N THR A 259 2.95 1.72 0.84
CA THR A 259 3.80 0.73 1.51
C THR A 259 4.69 1.32 2.60
N SER A 260 4.58 2.64 2.87
CA SER A 260 5.43 3.39 3.82
C SER A 260 6.93 3.33 3.48
N ARG A 261 7.25 3.19 2.19
CA ARG A 261 8.63 3.23 1.71
C ARG A 261 9.11 4.68 1.54
N LYS A 262 10.41 4.90 1.75
CA LYS A 262 11.01 6.20 1.42
C LYS A 262 10.93 6.44 -0.09
N ARG A 263 10.43 7.62 -0.49
CA ARG A 263 10.42 8.03 -1.89
C ARG A 263 11.85 8.18 -2.40
N PRO A 264 12.13 7.83 -3.66
CA PRO A 264 13.43 8.11 -4.28
C PRO A 264 13.70 9.62 -4.26
N ASP A 265 14.96 10.02 -4.07
CA ASP A 265 15.34 11.41 -4.20
C ASP A 265 15.15 11.86 -5.64
N ASP A 266 14.67 13.09 -5.83
CA ASP A 266 14.54 13.72 -7.13
C ASP A 266 15.31 15.04 -7.20
N GLU A 267 15.63 15.43 -8.39
CA GLU A 267 16.29 16.70 -8.71
C GLU A 267 15.26 17.79 -9.13
N GLY A 268 14.00 17.70 -8.63
CA GLY A 268 12.91 18.66 -8.88
C GLY A 268 11.87 18.24 -9.94
N SER A 269 10.66 18.81 -9.90
CA SER A 269 9.52 18.62 -10.82
C SER A 269 9.28 17.19 -11.35
N ARG A 270 8.94 16.29 -10.47
CA ARG A 270 8.97 14.83 -10.59
C ARG A 270 7.92 14.20 -11.50
N ARG A 271 6.71 14.44 -11.21
CA ARG A 271 5.45 13.79 -11.63
C ARG A 271 5.56 12.80 -12.80
N ASP A 272 5.70 13.28 -13.99
CA ASP A 272 5.64 12.56 -15.27
C ASP A 272 7.02 12.26 -15.90
N ARG A 273 8.09 12.29 -15.07
CA ARG A 273 9.42 11.80 -15.45
C ARG A 273 9.62 10.37 -14.99
N PRO A 274 10.42 9.56 -15.70
CA PRO A 274 10.68 8.18 -15.28
C PRO A 274 11.41 8.13 -13.93
N VAL A 275 10.97 7.22 -13.07
CA VAL A 275 11.59 7.00 -11.77
C VAL A 275 12.89 6.22 -11.90
N ASN A 276 13.91 6.61 -11.13
CA ASN A 276 15.19 5.89 -11.05
C ASN A 276 15.21 4.99 -9.81
N VAL A 277 15.33 3.69 -10.00
CA VAL A 277 15.21 2.69 -8.94
C VAL A 277 16.16 1.52 -9.15
N THR A 278 16.38 0.72 -8.09
CA THR A 278 17.05 -0.57 -8.20
C THR A 278 16.15 -1.60 -8.88
N TRP A 279 16.73 -2.70 -9.35
CA TRP A 279 15.94 -3.81 -9.91
C TRP A 279 14.95 -4.40 -8.88
N HIS A 280 15.40 -4.57 -7.62
CA HIS A 280 14.54 -5.06 -6.54
C HIS A 280 13.41 -4.10 -6.20
N ASP A 281 13.64 -2.80 -6.27
CA ASP A 281 12.61 -1.79 -6.08
C ASP A 281 11.57 -1.82 -7.20
N ALA A 282 12.02 -2.03 -8.46
CA ALA A 282 11.12 -2.20 -9.61
C ALA A 282 10.26 -3.47 -9.49
N VAL A 283 10.85 -4.58 -9.04
CA VAL A 283 10.10 -5.83 -8.76
C VAL A 283 9.10 -5.61 -7.64
N ALA A 284 9.48 -4.96 -6.54
CA ALA A 284 8.57 -4.68 -5.43
C ALA A 284 7.38 -3.79 -5.86
N PHE A 285 7.58 -2.84 -6.77
CA PHE A 285 6.49 -2.09 -7.40
C PHE A 285 5.56 -3.00 -8.20
N CYS A 286 6.11 -3.89 -9.04
CA CYS A 286 5.33 -4.84 -9.82
C CYS A 286 4.51 -5.80 -8.92
N ASP A 287 5.09 -6.27 -7.82
CA ASP A 287 4.40 -7.13 -6.85
C ASP A 287 3.24 -6.39 -6.16
N TRP A 288 3.46 -5.13 -5.77
CA TRP A 288 2.40 -4.27 -5.25
C TRP A 288 1.29 -4.06 -6.29
N MET A 289 1.64 -3.75 -7.54
CA MET A 289 0.69 -3.64 -8.64
C MET A 289 -0.12 -4.93 -8.84
N SER A 290 0.53 -6.10 -8.69
CA SER A 290 -0.15 -7.40 -8.77
C SER A 290 -1.22 -7.54 -7.69
N GLN A 291 -0.93 -7.10 -6.47
CA GLN A 291 -1.88 -7.10 -5.35
C GLN A 291 -3.06 -6.14 -5.60
N GLN A 292 -2.78 -4.95 -6.18
CA GLN A 292 -3.82 -3.96 -6.46
C GLN A 292 -4.77 -4.38 -7.60
N THR A 293 -4.25 -5.12 -8.59
CA THR A 293 -4.99 -5.48 -9.80
C THR A 293 -5.58 -6.88 -9.80
N GLY A 294 -5.11 -7.75 -8.89
CA GLY A 294 -5.40 -9.18 -8.91
C GLY A 294 -4.79 -9.92 -10.12
N LYS A 295 -3.93 -9.26 -10.90
CA LYS A 295 -3.26 -9.81 -12.08
C LYS A 295 -1.75 -9.79 -11.88
N LYS A 296 -1.04 -10.78 -12.42
CA LYS A 296 0.42 -10.85 -12.26
C LYS A 296 1.10 -9.78 -13.11
N VAL A 297 1.54 -8.70 -12.45
CA VAL A 297 2.41 -7.66 -13.02
C VAL A 297 3.87 -8.01 -12.71
N ARG A 298 4.76 -7.74 -13.63
CA ARG A 298 6.19 -8.06 -13.54
C ARG A 298 7.02 -7.11 -14.43
N LEU A 299 8.33 -7.19 -14.35
CA LEU A 299 9.19 -6.63 -15.39
C LEU A 299 9.01 -7.41 -16.70
N PRO A 300 9.19 -6.79 -17.87
CA PRO A 300 9.26 -7.51 -19.15
C PRO A 300 10.48 -8.42 -19.16
N THR A 301 10.38 -9.57 -19.84
CA THR A 301 11.58 -10.30 -20.22
C THR A 301 12.35 -9.50 -21.27
N GLU A 302 13.65 -9.75 -21.40
CA GLU A 302 14.48 -9.10 -22.42
C GLU A 302 13.91 -9.30 -23.83
N ALA A 303 13.39 -10.49 -24.11
CA ALA A 303 12.78 -10.83 -25.41
C ALA A 303 11.46 -10.08 -25.65
N GLU A 304 10.60 -9.98 -24.66
CA GLU A 304 9.37 -9.17 -24.74
C GLU A 304 9.70 -7.69 -24.97
N TRP A 305 10.70 -7.17 -24.23
CA TRP A 305 11.13 -5.79 -24.38
C TRP A 305 11.64 -5.50 -25.80
N GLU A 306 12.55 -6.33 -26.34
CA GLU A 306 13.09 -6.13 -27.69
C GLU A 306 12.03 -6.32 -28.77
N TYR A 307 11.14 -7.31 -28.63
CA TYR A 307 10.02 -7.50 -29.54
C TYR A 307 9.11 -6.27 -29.60
N ALA A 308 8.76 -5.72 -28.43
CA ALA A 308 7.96 -4.51 -28.32
C ALA A 308 8.67 -3.27 -28.89
N ALA A 309 9.97 -3.11 -28.60
CA ALA A 309 10.77 -1.99 -29.11
C ALA A 309 10.89 -2.01 -30.65
N ARG A 310 10.93 -3.18 -31.25
CA ARG A 310 10.97 -3.36 -32.71
C ARG A 310 9.62 -3.19 -33.42
N GLY A 311 8.54 -2.87 -32.70
CA GLY A 311 7.19 -2.74 -33.27
C GLY A 311 6.41 -4.03 -33.38
N GLY A 312 6.89 -5.14 -32.77
CA GLY A 312 6.21 -6.43 -32.73
C GLY A 312 5.86 -6.96 -34.13
N ASN A 313 4.61 -7.39 -34.33
CA ASN A 313 4.10 -7.86 -35.61
C ASN A 313 3.83 -6.74 -36.64
N LYS A 314 3.97 -5.46 -36.23
CA LYS A 314 3.86 -4.29 -37.10
C LYS A 314 5.24 -3.69 -37.47
N SER A 315 6.33 -4.35 -37.08
CA SER A 315 7.70 -3.87 -37.26
C SER A 315 8.00 -3.44 -38.69
N GLN A 316 8.59 -2.28 -38.85
CA GLN A 316 9.10 -1.75 -40.11
C GLN A 316 10.62 -1.97 -40.28
N GLY A 317 11.25 -2.65 -39.33
CA GLY A 317 12.68 -2.95 -39.36
C GLY A 317 13.59 -1.75 -39.06
N TYR A 318 13.10 -0.77 -38.34
CA TYR A 318 13.86 0.42 -37.95
C TYR A 318 15.00 0.07 -36.98
N THR A 319 16.02 0.93 -36.99
CA THR A 319 17.20 0.83 -36.10
C THR A 319 16.81 1.11 -34.64
N TYR A 320 16.02 2.15 -34.45
CA TYR A 320 15.47 2.59 -33.16
C TYR A 320 13.99 2.24 -33.08
N SER A 321 13.40 2.36 -31.92
CA SER A 321 11.98 2.08 -31.72
C SER A 321 11.11 3.12 -32.43
N GLY A 322 10.53 2.74 -33.56
CA GLY A 322 9.61 3.57 -34.37
C GLY A 322 10.27 4.42 -35.44
N SER A 323 11.62 4.47 -35.58
CA SER A 323 12.29 5.27 -36.62
C SER A 323 13.73 4.86 -36.88
N ASN A 324 14.29 5.28 -38.03
CA ASN A 324 15.75 5.31 -38.26
C ASN A 324 16.37 6.68 -37.85
N ASN A 325 15.56 7.64 -37.46
CA ASN A 325 16.00 8.91 -36.92
C ASN A 325 15.76 8.96 -35.39
N LEU A 326 16.82 8.88 -34.60
CA LEU A 326 16.73 8.87 -33.15
C LEU A 326 16.16 10.16 -32.56
N ASP A 327 16.42 11.33 -33.18
CA ASP A 327 15.86 12.60 -32.73
C ASP A 327 14.33 12.62 -32.71
N ALA A 328 13.69 11.85 -33.57
CA ALA A 328 12.24 11.78 -33.63
C ALA A 328 11.63 10.96 -32.48
N VAL A 329 12.35 9.94 -31.97
CA VAL A 329 11.79 8.91 -31.09
C VAL A 329 12.49 8.81 -29.72
N GLY A 330 13.65 9.47 -29.52
CA GLY A 330 14.44 9.28 -28.31
C GLY A 330 15.10 10.55 -27.75
N TRP A 331 15.35 10.50 -26.43
CA TRP A 331 16.16 11.46 -25.69
C TRP A 331 17.50 10.82 -25.37
N TYR A 332 18.60 11.32 -25.92
CA TYR A 332 19.93 10.75 -25.85
C TYR A 332 21.00 11.85 -25.69
N TYR A 333 22.28 11.52 -25.74
CA TYR A 333 23.37 12.44 -25.42
C TYR A 333 23.30 13.78 -26.18
N ASP A 334 23.07 13.77 -27.49
CA ASP A 334 23.14 14.99 -28.32
C ASP A 334 21.96 15.93 -28.12
N ASN A 335 20.80 15.43 -27.66
CA ASN A 335 19.59 16.25 -27.50
C ASN A 335 19.06 16.39 -26.07
N SER A 336 19.71 15.74 -25.08
CA SER A 336 19.25 15.78 -23.68
C SER A 336 20.35 15.66 -22.61
N SER A 337 21.65 15.65 -23.01
CA SER A 337 22.77 15.60 -22.06
C SER A 337 22.72 16.79 -21.07
N TYR A 338 23.13 16.53 -19.82
CA TYR A 338 23.15 17.49 -18.69
C TYR A 338 21.79 17.88 -18.11
N GLU A 339 20.68 17.49 -18.72
CA GLU A 339 19.34 17.72 -18.21
C GLU A 339 18.82 16.48 -17.45
N PRO A 340 17.93 16.63 -16.46
CA PRO A 340 17.24 15.47 -15.86
C PRO A 340 16.50 14.66 -16.93
N PRO A 341 16.11 13.37 -16.66
CA PRO A 341 15.29 12.62 -17.59
C PRO A 341 14.06 13.42 -18.02
N ARG A 342 13.68 13.35 -19.28
CA ARG A 342 12.53 14.08 -19.81
C ARG A 342 11.22 13.44 -19.34
N ARG A 343 10.14 14.20 -19.41
CA ARG A 343 8.80 13.68 -19.21
C ARG A 343 8.53 12.55 -20.19
N VAL A 344 7.86 11.50 -19.75
CA VAL A 344 7.54 10.37 -20.62
C VAL A 344 6.59 10.78 -21.75
N GLY A 345 6.67 10.10 -22.89
CA GLY A 345 5.73 10.26 -24.01
C GLY A 345 5.86 11.56 -24.81
N GLN A 346 7.00 12.25 -24.77
CA GLN A 346 7.19 13.52 -25.49
C GLN A 346 7.69 13.38 -26.94
N LYS A 347 8.29 12.23 -27.28
CA LYS A 347 8.73 11.90 -28.63
C LYS A 347 7.68 11.09 -29.37
N GLN A 348 7.92 10.75 -30.63
CA GLN A 348 7.01 9.88 -31.38
C GLN A 348 7.03 8.46 -30.84
N PRO A 349 5.86 7.79 -30.75
CA PRO A 349 5.80 6.38 -30.37
C PRO A 349 6.25 5.48 -31.52
N ASN A 350 6.48 4.20 -31.19
CA ASN A 350 6.66 3.18 -32.22
C ASN A 350 5.30 2.68 -32.77
N GLU A 351 5.35 1.68 -33.65
CA GLU A 351 4.19 1.11 -34.36
C GLU A 351 3.15 0.44 -33.41
N LEU A 352 3.53 0.21 -32.15
CA LEU A 352 2.68 -0.34 -31.09
C LEU A 352 2.21 0.72 -30.09
N GLU A 353 2.39 2.00 -30.41
CA GLU A 353 2.06 3.13 -29.51
C GLU A 353 2.89 3.17 -28.22
N LEU A 354 4.09 2.58 -28.23
CA LEU A 354 5.03 2.59 -27.09
C LEU A 354 6.01 3.74 -27.26
N TYR A 355 6.25 4.47 -26.16
CA TYR A 355 7.12 5.64 -26.11
C TYR A 355 8.42 5.32 -25.37
N ASP A 356 9.45 6.10 -25.66
CA ASP A 356 10.71 6.16 -24.94
C ASP A 356 11.47 4.81 -24.88
N MET A 357 11.16 3.89 -25.81
CA MET A 357 11.90 2.61 -25.95
C MET A 357 13.31 2.80 -26.52
N SER A 358 13.70 4.02 -26.90
CA SER A 358 15.05 4.41 -27.34
C SER A 358 15.43 5.69 -26.65
N GLY A 359 16.32 5.64 -25.63
CA GLY A 359 16.78 6.78 -24.84
C GLY A 359 15.99 7.04 -23.57
N ASN A 360 15.97 8.26 -23.08
CA ASN A 360 15.44 8.76 -21.81
C ASN A 360 16.12 8.12 -20.60
N VAL A 361 15.72 6.91 -20.15
CA VAL A 361 16.41 6.12 -19.14
C VAL A 361 16.61 4.69 -19.60
N TRP A 362 17.65 4.03 -19.13
CA TRP A 362 17.78 2.59 -19.24
C TRP A 362 16.64 1.90 -18.52
N GLU A 363 16.21 0.75 -19.01
CA GLU A 363 15.10 0.01 -18.43
C GLU A 363 15.52 -1.39 -17.95
N TRP A 364 15.16 -1.70 -16.70
CA TRP A 364 15.33 -3.03 -16.13
C TRP A 364 14.44 -4.05 -16.83
N CYS A 365 15.06 -5.19 -17.23
CA CYS A 365 14.35 -6.41 -17.60
C CYS A 365 14.40 -7.46 -16.48
N ALA A 366 13.52 -8.45 -16.54
CA ALA A 366 13.47 -9.54 -15.57
C ALA A 366 14.72 -10.42 -15.57
N ASP A 367 15.37 -10.52 -16.72
CA ASP A 367 16.42 -11.49 -17.03
C ASP A 367 17.74 -11.20 -16.31
N TRP A 368 18.42 -12.27 -15.91
CA TRP A 368 19.85 -12.20 -15.61
C TRP A 368 20.66 -12.07 -16.89
N TYR A 369 21.78 -11.38 -16.82
CA TYR A 369 22.71 -11.27 -17.93
C TYR A 369 23.65 -12.48 -17.99
N ASP A 370 23.79 -13.05 -19.17
CA ASP A 370 24.87 -13.99 -19.55
C ASP A 370 25.29 -13.67 -20.98
N LYS A 371 26.61 -13.48 -21.18
CA LYS A 371 27.19 -13.14 -22.49
C LYS A 371 26.95 -14.20 -23.58
N ASN A 372 26.78 -15.48 -23.19
CA ASN A 372 26.59 -16.59 -24.06
C ASN A 372 25.14 -17.05 -24.20
N TYR A 373 24.19 -16.38 -23.52
CA TYR A 373 22.80 -16.82 -23.49
C TYR A 373 22.17 -16.92 -24.87
N TYR A 374 22.41 -15.97 -25.77
CA TYR A 374 21.81 -15.91 -27.08
C TYR A 374 22.17 -17.13 -27.96
N SER A 375 23.33 -17.76 -27.76
CA SER A 375 23.75 -18.99 -28.49
C SER A 375 23.00 -20.25 -28.04
N ARG A 376 22.33 -20.22 -26.90
CA ARG A 376 21.58 -21.35 -26.32
C ARG A 376 20.17 -20.99 -25.87
N SER A 377 19.70 -19.77 -26.19
CA SER A 377 18.38 -19.30 -25.85
C SER A 377 17.30 -20.23 -26.40
N PRO A 378 16.29 -20.65 -25.60
CA PRO A 378 15.13 -21.33 -26.15
C PRO A 378 14.41 -20.41 -27.13
N GLN A 379 13.79 -21.01 -28.15
CA GLN A 379 13.05 -20.22 -29.14
C GLN A 379 11.76 -19.60 -28.57
N ALA A 380 11.05 -20.32 -27.69
CA ALA A 380 9.76 -19.86 -27.14
C ALA A 380 9.94 -19.21 -25.77
N ASP A 381 9.44 -17.99 -25.63
CA ASP A 381 9.34 -17.20 -24.40
C ASP A 381 10.60 -17.27 -23.52
N PRO A 382 11.81 -16.93 -24.03
CA PRO A 382 13.03 -16.98 -23.25
C PRO A 382 12.99 -16.01 -22.06
N LYS A 383 13.55 -16.44 -20.93
CA LYS A 383 13.52 -15.69 -19.65
C LYS A 383 14.91 -15.40 -19.09
N GLY A 384 15.94 -15.55 -19.91
CA GLY A 384 17.32 -15.47 -19.43
C GLY A 384 17.76 -16.73 -18.66
N PRO A 385 18.97 -16.73 -18.12
CA PRO A 385 19.45 -17.80 -17.26
C PRO A 385 18.76 -17.74 -15.88
N ASP A 386 18.74 -18.87 -15.15
CA ASP A 386 18.05 -18.99 -13.84
C ASP A 386 18.72 -18.14 -12.75
N SER A 387 20.01 -17.83 -12.91
CA SER A 387 20.78 -17.02 -11.96
C SER A 387 21.89 -16.24 -12.64
N GLY A 388 22.40 -15.20 -11.98
CA GLY A 388 23.49 -14.38 -12.48
C GLY A 388 23.94 -13.33 -11.46
N THR A 389 24.91 -12.50 -11.86
CA THR A 389 25.40 -11.37 -11.05
C THR A 389 24.81 -10.05 -11.50
N TYR A 390 24.46 -9.93 -12.78
CA TYR A 390 23.99 -8.69 -13.39
C TYR A 390 22.59 -8.89 -13.99
N ARG A 391 21.80 -7.83 -13.95
CA ARG A 391 20.49 -7.76 -14.60
C ARG A 391 20.58 -7.03 -15.93
N ILE A 392 19.74 -7.44 -16.88
CA ILE A 392 19.66 -6.83 -18.21
C ILE A 392 19.10 -5.42 -18.14
N LEU A 393 19.72 -4.52 -18.90
CA LEU A 393 19.27 -3.17 -19.21
C LEU A 393 19.05 -3.02 -20.71
N ARG A 394 18.00 -2.29 -21.08
CA ARG A 394 17.62 -2.03 -22.47
C ARG A 394 17.32 -0.55 -22.70
N GLY A 395 17.33 -0.13 -23.98
CA GLY A 395 16.86 1.17 -24.46
C GLY A 395 17.92 2.27 -24.53
N GLY A 396 18.99 2.20 -23.78
CA GLY A 396 19.87 3.37 -23.61
C GLY A 396 19.24 4.44 -22.72
N GLY A 397 19.90 5.54 -22.50
CA GLY A 397 19.38 6.65 -21.71
C GLY A 397 19.93 7.99 -22.19
N ARG A 398 19.55 9.07 -21.54
CA ARG A 398 19.92 10.46 -21.88
C ARG A 398 21.43 10.75 -22.02
N TYR A 399 22.28 9.91 -21.44
CA TYR A 399 23.74 10.02 -21.57
C TYR A 399 24.33 9.05 -22.59
N SER A 400 23.52 8.25 -23.25
CA SER A 400 23.94 7.27 -24.24
C SER A 400 24.15 7.91 -25.60
N LEU A 401 25.16 7.43 -26.33
CA LEU A 401 25.32 7.74 -27.72
C LEU A 401 24.23 7.06 -28.55
N ASP A 402 24.06 7.44 -29.78
CA ASP A 402 23.02 6.97 -30.69
C ASP A 402 23.06 5.44 -30.90
N ASP A 403 24.25 4.88 -31.10
CA ASP A 403 24.46 3.44 -31.30
C ASP A 403 24.03 2.58 -30.11
N ILE A 404 24.00 3.15 -28.90
CA ILE A 404 23.55 2.52 -27.67
C ILE A 404 22.00 2.49 -27.55
N CYS A 405 21.32 3.45 -28.18
CA CYS A 405 19.86 3.56 -28.15
C CYS A 405 19.13 2.65 -29.17
N ARG A 406 19.85 1.82 -29.94
CA ARG A 406 19.26 0.89 -30.90
C ARG A 406 18.39 -0.17 -30.21
N SER A 407 17.29 -0.57 -30.83
CA SER A 407 16.38 -1.59 -30.28
C SER A 407 17.07 -2.92 -29.97
N ALA A 408 18.16 -3.28 -30.69
CA ALA A 408 18.94 -4.50 -30.47
C ALA A 408 19.98 -4.36 -29.38
N ASN A 409 20.38 -3.15 -28.98
CA ASN A 409 21.43 -2.95 -28.00
C ASN A 409 21.00 -3.50 -26.65
N ARG A 410 21.92 -4.17 -26.00
CA ARG A 410 21.73 -4.73 -24.65
C ARG A 410 22.90 -4.39 -23.75
N TRP A 411 22.59 -4.11 -22.51
CA TRP A 411 23.54 -3.81 -21.47
C TRP A 411 23.19 -4.54 -20.18
N TYR A 412 23.98 -4.36 -19.16
CA TYR A 412 23.76 -4.99 -17.86
C TYR A 412 24.31 -4.13 -16.71
N SER A 413 23.71 -4.29 -15.53
CA SER A 413 24.20 -3.65 -14.32
C SER A 413 24.00 -4.55 -13.10
N LEU A 414 24.81 -4.26 -12.05
CA LEU A 414 24.48 -4.71 -10.70
C LEU A 414 23.14 -4.09 -10.25
N ASP A 415 22.49 -4.71 -9.28
CA ASP A 415 21.33 -4.15 -8.63
C ASP A 415 21.75 -2.96 -7.72
N SER A 416 22.01 -1.84 -8.34
CA SER A 416 22.37 -0.59 -7.67
C SER A 416 21.55 0.56 -8.25
N ARG A 417 21.16 1.51 -7.38
CA ARG A 417 20.49 2.72 -7.83
C ARG A 417 21.44 3.56 -8.67
N ASN A 418 21.07 3.78 -9.93
CA ASN A 418 21.77 4.66 -10.84
C ASN A 418 20.77 5.72 -11.31
N GLN A 419 21.16 7.00 -11.36
CA GLN A 419 20.31 8.13 -11.75
C GLN A 419 19.78 8.09 -13.19
N ASN A 420 20.09 7.04 -13.94
CA ASN A 420 19.71 6.89 -15.34
C ASN A 420 19.07 5.53 -15.63
N VAL A 421 18.55 4.81 -14.61
CA VAL A 421 17.93 3.51 -14.78
C VAL A 421 16.54 3.48 -14.15
N GLY A 422 15.53 3.33 -14.98
CA GLY A 422 14.13 3.14 -14.64
C GLY A 422 13.62 1.77 -15.06
N PHE A 423 12.33 1.67 -15.31
CA PHE A 423 11.68 0.43 -15.75
C PHE A 423 10.31 0.70 -16.34
N ARG A 424 9.78 -0.26 -17.07
CA ARG A 424 8.36 -0.38 -17.42
C ARG A 424 7.79 -1.71 -16.93
N CYS A 425 6.47 -1.78 -16.78
CA CYS A 425 5.79 -2.99 -16.34
C CYS A 425 5.37 -3.84 -17.54
N ALA A 426 5.31 -5.16 -17.33
CA ALA A 426 4.63 -6.11 -18.19
C ALA A 426 3.59 -6.89 -17.38
N GLN A 427 2.61 -7.48 -18.08
CA GLN A 427 1.55 -8.28 -17.48
C GLN A 427 1.17 -9.41 -18.41
N ASN A 428 0.93 -10.59 -17.87
CA ASN A 428 0.41 -11.69 -18.68
C ASN A 428 -1.03 -11.40 -19.10
N THR A 429 -1.41 -11.82 -20.32
CA THR A 429 -2.78 -11.64 -20.84
C THR A 429 -3.80 -12.63 -20.26
N LYS A 430 -3.33 -13.71 -19.62
CA LYS A 430 -4.17 -14.75 -18.99
C LYS A 430 -3.82 -14.93 -17.53
#